data_0453e81eb9bb50901b3fe6918ae45837
#
_entry.id   0453e81eb9bb50901b3fe6918ae45837
#
_cell.length_a   1.000
_cell.length_b   1.000
_cell.length_c   1.000
_cell.angle_alpha   90.00
_cell.angle_beta   90.00
_cell.angle_gamma   90.00
#
_symmetry.space_group_name_H-M   'P 1'
#
loop_
_entity.id
_entity.type
_entity.pdbx_description
1 polymer ?
#
loop_
_entity_poly.entity_id
_entity_poly.type
_entity_poly.pdbx_seq_one_letter_code
_entity_poly.pdbx_strand_id
1 'polypeptide(L)'
;MNSKDNFLLERENIRRIDLFRIIYFILFLVSFGITEIGRYIYRPYIYENNINDFGIADSMGNLGGILVQIFFGLTLLNSGRKKGFRIISFLVIGYIVYEFAQIVLPKGVFDWKDIYGTIIGGIIALILFLIMHGIIKQNKIFYRF
;
A
#
# COMPACT_ATOMS: atom_id res chain seq x y z
N MET A 1 -31.63 14.88 -18.54
CA MET A 1 -30.45 15.22 -17.73
C MET A 1 -29.76 16.37 -18.43
N ASN A 2 -29.60 17.52 -17.78
CA ASN A 2 -29.19 18.77 -18.45
C ASN A 2 -27.66 18.76 -18.69
N SER A 3 -27.18 19.37 -19.77
CA SER A 3 -25.74 19.49 -20.11
C SER A 3 -24.89 20.04 -18.97
N LYS A 4 -25.44 20.97 -18.17
CA LYS A 4 -24.81 21.52 -16.98
C LYS A 4 -24.59 20.46 -15.87
N ASP A 5 -25.53 19.54 -15.69
CA ASP A 5 -25.43 18.50 -14.66
C ASP A 5 -24.33 17.49 -15.02
N ASN A 6 -24.20 17.14 -16.31
CA ASN A 6 -23.12 16.29 -16.80
C ASN A 6 -21.74 16.95 -16.60
N PHE A 7 -21.60 18.23 -16.89
CA PHE A 7 -20.35 18.96 -16.73
C PHE A 7 -19.92 19.07 -15.23
N LEU A 8 -20.87 19.30 -14.33
CA LEU A 8 -20.60 19.34 -12.89
C LEU A 8 -20.19 17.99 -12.33
N LEU A 9 -20.85 16.90 -12.78
CA LEU A 9 -20.51 15.53 -12.41
C LEU A 9 -19.12 15.13 -12.92
N GLU A 10 -18.76 15.56 -14.11
CA GLU A 10 -17.43 15.31 -14.69
C GLU A 10 -16.33 16.05 -13.93
N ARG A 11 -16.52 17.33 -13.60
CA ARG A 11 -15.59 18.09 -12.75
C ARG A 11 -15.43 17.48 -11.36
N GLU A 12 -16.51 17.03 -10.74
CA GLU A 12 -16.47 16.40 -9.42
C GLU A 12 -15.71 15.07 -9.46
N ASN A 13 -15.86 14.30 -10.53
CA ASN A 13 -15.13 13.05 -10.73
C ASN A 13 -13.62 13.29 -10.93
N ILE A 14 -13.25 14.28 -11.73
CA ILE A 14 -11.84 14.66 -11.96
C ILE A 14 -11.20 15.08 -10.63
N ARG A 15 -11.84 16.00 -9.90
CA ARG A 15 -11.34 16.51 -8.61
C ARG A 15 -11.15 15.41 -7.57
N ARG A 16 -12.05 14.43 -7.56
CA ARG A 16 -12.00 13.28 -6.66
C ARG A 16 -10.87 12.32 -6.99
N ILE A 17 -10.65 12.09 -8.26
CA ILE A 17 -9.55 11.29 -8.78
C ILE A 17 -8.21 11.90 -8.35
N ASP A 18 -8.06 13.21 -8.48
CA ASP A 18 -6.85 13.92 -8.08
C ASP A 18 -6.60 13.86 -6.57
N LEU A 19 -7.64 13.96 -5.73
CA LEU A 19 -7.52 13.87 -4.29
C LEU A 19 -7.01 12.48 -3.85
N PHE A 20 -7.57 11.39 -4.38
CA PHE A 20 -7.08 10.05 -4.09
C PHE A 20 -5.62 9.88 -4.49
N ARG A 21 -5.25 10.40 -5.65
CA ARG A 21 -3.88 10.35 -6.16
C ARG A 21 -2.91 11.04 -5.23
N ILE A 22 -3.25 12.23 -4.75
CA ILE A 22 -2.43 12.99 -3.78
C ILE A 22 -2.28 12.21 -2.49
N ILE A 23 -3.36 11.67 -1.94
CA ILE A 23 -3.31 10.92 -0.69
C ILE A 23 -2.46 9.65 -0.84
N TYR A 24 -2.64 8.88 -1.91
CA TYR A 24 -1.81 7.70 -2.15
C TYR A 24 -0.34 8.05 -2.37
N PHE A 25 -0.06 9.18 -3.00
CA PHE A 25 1.32 9.67 -3.12
C PHE A 25 1.93 10.03 -1.76
N ILE A 26 1.17 10.67 -0.88
CA ILE A 26 1.62 10.95 0.50
C ILE A 26 1.86 9.63 1.26
N LEU A 27 0.93 8.67 1.17
CA LEU A 27 1.09 7.35 1.80
C LEU A 27 2.30 6.59 1.25
N PHE A 28 2.58 6.70 -0.06
CA PHE A 28 3.79 6.17 -0.67
C PHE A 28 5.04 6.78 -0.04
N LEU A 29 5.14 8.12 0.06
CA LEU A 29 6.30 8.79 0.65
C LEU A 29 6.50 8.45 2.13
N VAL A 30 5.40 8.41 2.90
CA VAL A 30 5.43 8.02 4.32
C VAL A 30 5.88 6.57 4.47
N SER A 31 5.33 5.65 3.69
CA SER A 31 5.72 4.24 3.71
C SER A 31 7.20 4.06 3.33
N PHE A 32 7.66 4.79 2.32
CA PHE A 32 9.06 4.78 1.90
C PHE A 32 9.97 5.27 3.04
N GLY A 33 9.65 6.42 3.65
CA GLY A 33 10.43 6.96 4.77
C GLY A 33 10.49 6.01 5.97
N ILE A 34 9.37 5.43 6.37
CA ILE A 34 9.30 4.44 7.46
C ILE A 34 10.14 3.19 7.12
N THR A 35 10.08 2.72 5.88
CA THR A 35 10.85 1.55 5.44
C THR A 35 12.35 1.81 5.51
N GLU A 36 12.80 2.99 5.06
CA GLU A 36 14.23 3.36 5.11
C GLU A 36 14.71 3.57 6.56
N ILE A 37 13.90 4.20 7.41
CA ILE A 37 14.20 4.30 8.85
C ILE A 37 14.29 2.89 9.48
N GLY A 38 13.36 2.01 9.14
CA GLY A 38 13.37 0.62 9.59
C GLY A 38 14.63 -0.11 9.18
N ARG A 39 15.07 0.06 7.95
CA ARG A 39 16.24 -0.59 7.39
C ARG A 39 17.57 -0.06 7.95
N TYR A 40 17.72 1.27 8.05
CA TYR A 40 19.00 1.90 8.37
C TYR A 40 19.18 2.22 9.85
N ILE A 41 18.10 2.30 10.63
CA ILE A 41 18.16 2.66 12.05
C ILE A 41 17.67 1.51 12.92
N TYR A 42 16.42 1.05 12.71
CA TYR A 42 15.81 0.06 13.58
C TYR A 42 16.51 -1.30 13.50
N ARG A 43 16.70 -1.83 12.30
CA ARG A 43 17.29 -3.15 12.10
C ARG A 43 18.73 -3.26 12.66
N PRO A 44 19.67 -2.33 12.38
CA PRO A 44 20.99 -2.33 12.99
C PRO A 44 20.92 -2.24 14.51
N TYR A 45 20.06 -1.36 15.07
CA TYR A 45 19.89 -1.21 16.50
C TYR A 45 19.46 -2.52 17.19
N ILE A 46 18.50 -3.24 16.62
CA ILE A 46 18.03 -4.54 17.13
C ILE A 46 19.16 -5.57 17.13
N TYR A 47 19.94 -5.64 16.07
CA TYR A 47 21.02 -6.61 15.92
C TYR A 47 22.20 -6.30 16.83
N GLU A 48 22.62 -5.04 16.93
CA GLU A 48 23.74 -4.61 17.79
C GLU A 48 23.44 -4.84 19.28
N ASN A 49 22.20 -4.68 19.69
CA ASN A 49 21.79 -4.87 21.08
C ASN A 49 21.25 -6.28 21.38
N ASN A 50 21.27 -7.20 20.42
CA ASN A 50 20.74 -8.57 20.55
C ASN A 50 19.31 -8.62 21.11
N ILE A 51 18.45 -7.67 20.69
CA ILE A 51 17.06 -7.59 21.14
C ILE A 51 16.22 -8.60 20.36
N ASN A 52 15.44 -9.41 21.06
CA ASN A 52 14.47 -10.28 20.42
C ASN A 52 13.19 -9.49 20.10
N ASP A 53 13.03 -9.12 18.84
CA ASP A 53 11.87 -8.39 18.31
C ASP A 53 10.88 -9.28 17.56
N PHE A 54 10.95 -10.60 17.76
CA PHE A 54 10.12 -11.61 17.09
C PHE A 54 10.22 -11.59 15.54
N GLY A 55 11.34 -11.08 15.01
CA GLY A 55 11.63 -11.05 13.58
C GLY A 55 11.02 -9.86 12.84
N ILE A 56 10.59 -8.82 13.55
CA ILE A 56 10.08 -7.57 12.93
C ILE A 56 11.19 -6.91 12.10
N ALA A 57 12.41 -6.82 12.63
CA ALA A 57 13.55 -6.25 11.92
C ALA A 57 13.86 -7.00 10.59
N ASP A 58 13.67 -8.31 10.59
CA ASP A 58 13.89 -9.14 9.39
C ASP A 58 12.79 -8.93 8.35
N SER A 59 11.52 -8.91 8.78
CA SER A 59 10.36 -8.75 7.90
C SER A 59 10.13 -7.31 7.41
N MET A 60 10.84 -6.32 7.99
CA MET A 60 10.62 -4.89 7.70
C MET A 60 10.82 -4.54 6.21
N GLY A 61 11.75 -5.21 5.54
CA GLY A 61 12.01 -5.03 4.11
C GLY A 61 10.78 -5.34 3.24
N ASN A 62 10.15 -6.49 3.47
CA ASN A 62 8.98 -6.92 2.70
C ASN A 62 7.70 -6.23 3.16
N LEU A 63 7.53 -6.01 4.48
CA LEU A 63 6.41 -5.22 5.00
C LEU A 63 6.38 -3.81 4.42
N GLY A 64 7.50 -3.11 4.47
CA GLY A 64 7.60 -1.76 3.92
C GLY A 64 7.58 -1.75 2.40
N GLY A 65 8.28 -2.67 1.76
CA GLY A 65 8.36 -2.78 0.30
C GLY A 65 7.00 -2.98 -0.34
N ILE A 66 6.14 -3.84 0.21
CA ILE A 66 4.78 -4.05 -0.31
C ILE A 66 3.90 -2.81 -0.13
N LEU A 67 4.00 -2.08 1.01
CA LEU A 67 3.28 -0.82 1.22
C LEU A 67 3.67 0.23 0.19
N VAL A 68 4.98 0.41 -0.01
CA VAL A 68 5.55 1.35 -1.00
C VAL A 68 5.01 1.03 -2.39
N GLN A 69 5.07 -0.23 -2.83
CA GLN A 69 4.63 -0.62 -4.17
C GLN A 69 3.12 -0.49 -4.35
N ILE A 70 2.32 -0.85 -3.34
CA ILE A 70 0.86 -0.70 -3.41
C ILE A 70 0.48 0.77 -3.57
N PHE A 71 0.97 1.65 -2.70
CA PHE A 71 0.61 3.07 -2.75
C PHE A 71 1.15 3.77 -3.99
N PHE A 72 2.34 3.40 -4.45
CA PHE A 72 2.87 3.88 -5.73
C PHE A 72 1.98 3.43 -6.91
N GLY A 73 1.61 2.15 -6.97
CA GLY A 73 0.73 1.61 -7.99
C GLY A 73 -0.66 2.27 -7.99
N LEU A 74 -1.24 2.50 -6.80
CA LEU A 74 -2.52 3.21 -6.66
C LEU A 74 -2.42 4.68 -7.10
N THR A 75 -1.27 5.34 -6.86
CA THR A 75 -1.00 6.70 -7.33
C THR A 75 -0.95 6.78 -8.85
N LEU A 76 -0.21 5.87 -9.49
CA LEU A 76 -0.04 5.88 -10.94
C LEU A 76 -1.33 5.53 -11.69
N LEU A 77 -1.99 4.46 -11.27
CA LEU A 77 -3.13 3.91 -11.99
C LEU A 77 -4.45 4.62 -11.68
N ASN A 78 -4.47 5.48 -10.65
CA ASN A 78 -5.61 6.31 -10.24
C ASN A 78 -6.95 5.57 -10.37
N SER A 79 -7.05 4.44 -9.71
CA SER A 79 -8.08 3.44 -9.98
C SER A 79 -9.26 3.59 -9.03
N GLY A 80 -10.47 3.42 -9.55
CA GLY A 80 -11.65 3.25 -8.71
C GLY A 80 -11.54 2.00 -7.82
N ARG A 81 -12.42 1.90 -6.81
CA ARG A 81 -12.38 0.87 -5.74
C ARG A 81 -12.14 -0.56 -6.24
N LYS A 82 -12.81 -0.97 -7.33
CA LYS A 82 -12.71 -2.34 -7.88
C LYS A 82 -11.33 -2.63 -8.48
N LYS A 83 -10.75 -1.66 -9.17
CA LYS A 83 -9.39 -1.78 -9.75
C LYS A 83 -8.32 -1.70 -8.65
N GLY A 84 -8.48 -0.80 -7.69
CA GLY A 84 -7.54 -0.66 -6.58
C GLY A 84 -7.43 -1.95 -5.76
N PHE A 85 -8.55 -2.59 -5.45
CA PHE A 85 -8.54 -3.91 -4.80
C PHE A 85 -7.75 -4.96 -5.59
N ARG A 86 -7.93 -5.01 -6.93
CA ARG A 86 -7.16 -5.94 -7.79
C ARG A 86 -5.67 -5.65 -7.75
N ILE A 87 -5.27 -4.38 -7.74
CA ILE A 87 -3.85 -3.98 -7.67
C ILE A 87 -3.23 -4.48 -6.36
N ILE A 88 -3.90 -4.23 -5.23
CA ILE A 88 -3.44 -4.69 -3.91
C ILE A 88 -3.28 -6.21 -3.91
N SER A 89 -4.33 -6.94 -4.31
CA SER A 89 -4.29 -8.41 -4.34
C SER A 89 -3.20 -8.95 -5.27
N PHE A 90 -3.06 -8.38 -6.45
CA PHE A 90 -2.06 -8.80 -7.43
C PHE A 90 -0.63 -8.60 -6.91
N LEU A 91 -0.35 -7.45 -6.28
CA LEU A 91 0.97 -7.16 -5.71
C LEU A 91 1.28 -8.09 -4.53
N VAL A 92 0.34 -8.29 -3.61
CA VAL A 92 0.54 -9.21 -2.46
C VAL A 92 0.80 -10.63 -2.94
N ILE A 93 -0.02 -11.13 -3.86
CA ILE A 93 0.17 -12.48 -4.44
C ILE A 93 1.53 -12.56 -5.17
N GLY A 94 1.88 -11.54 -5.94
CA GLY A 94 3.15 -11.48 -6.67
C GLY A 94 4.37 -11.56 -5.74
N TYR A 95 4.35 -10.86 -4.62
CA TYR A 95 5.40 -10.94 -3.60
C TYR A 95 5.49 -12.34 -2.98
N ILE A 96 4.36 -12.92 -2.59
CA ILE A 96 4.33 -14.28 -2.03
C ILE A 96 4.87 -15.30 -3.04
N VAL A 97 4.46 -15.21 -4.31
CA VAL A 97 4.96 -16.09 -5.38
C VAL A 97 6.46 -15.89 -5.58
N TYR A 98 6.96 -14.65 -5.52
CA TYR A 98 8.38 -14.35 -5.61
C TYR A 98 9.17 -15.00 -4.46
N GLU A 99 8.68 -14.95 -3.21
CA GLU A 99 9.32 -15.62 -2.08
C GLU A 99 9.41 -17.15 -2.29
N PHE A 100 8.35 -17.77 -2.76
CA PHE A 100 8.41 -19.19 -3.11
C PHE A 100 9.36 -19.48 -4.29
N ALA A 101 9.43 -18.59 -5.26
CA ALA A 101 10.37 -18.74 -6.37
C ALA A 101 11.84 -18.70 -5.92
N GLN A 102 12.16 -18.03 -4.80
CA GLN A 102 13.51 -18.00 -4.23
C GLN A 102 14.03 -19.40 -3.87
N ILE A 103 13.17 -20.37 -3.60
CA ILE A 103 13.56 -21.76 -3.32
C ILE A 103 14.32 -22.39 -4.52
N VAL A 104 13.95 -21.99 -5.74
CA VAL A 104 14.50 -22.55 -6.99
C VAL A 104 15.46 -21.60 -7.72
N LEU A 105 15.54 -20.33 -7.30
CA LEU A 105 16.39 -19.34 -7.92
C LEU A 105 17.86 -19.50 -7.44
N PRO A 106 18.85 -19.36 -8.35
CA PRO A 106 20.27 -19.31 -7.95
C PRO A 106 20.49 -18.14 -6.97
N LYS A 107 21.05 -18.45 -5.79
CA LYS A 107 21.28 -17.47 -4.70
C LYS A 107 20.01 -16.92 -4.05
N GLY A 108 18.84 -17.48 -4.30
CA GLY A 108 17.62 -17.16 -3.58
C GLY A 108 17.72 -17.63 -2.12
N VAL A 109 17.22 -16.82 -1.20
CA VAL A 109 17.13 -17.15 0.23
C VAL A 109 15.67 -16.99 0.62
N PHE A 110 14.96 -18.11 0.69
CA PHE A 110 13.57 -18.13 1.13
C PHE A 110 13.49 -17.90 2.64
N ASP A 111 12.65 -16.95 3.08
CA ASP A 111 12.37 -16.71 4.49
C ASP A 111 10.85 -16.53 4.74
N TRP A 112 10.31 -17.31 5.67
CA TRP A 112 8.92 -17.17 6.12
C TRP A 112 8.59 -15.80 6.68
N LYS A 113 9.55 -15.09 7.27
CA LYS A 113 9.39 -13.74 7.81
C LYS A 113 9.02 -12.74 6.71
N ASP A 114 9.55 -12.93 5.50
CA ASP A 114 9.27 -12.11 4.34
C ASP A 114 7.83 -12.29 3.85
N ILE A 115 7.31 -13.51 3.91
CA ILE A 115 5.89 -13.79 3.63
C ILE A 115 5.00 -13.13 4.68
N TYR A 116 5.32 -13.25 5.98
CA TYR A 116 4.56 -12.59 7.04
C TYR A 116 4.59 -11.07 6.90
N GLY A 117 5.75 -10.49 6.62
CA GLY A 117 5.91 -9.06 6.35
C GLY A 117 5.01 -8.61 5.19
N THR A 118 5.02 -9.35 4.08
CA THR A 118 4.16 -9.09 2.91
C THR A 118 2.67 -9.14 3.24
N ILE A 119 2.23 -10.15 3.98
CA ILE A 119 0.82 -10.30 4.37
C ILE A 119 0.39 -9.15 5.27
N ILE A 120 1.16 -8.84 6.30
CA ILE A 120 0.86 -7.75 7.24
C ILE A 120 0.83 -6.40 6.50
N GLY A 121 1.82 -6.11 5.69
CA GLY A 121 1.86 -4.89 4.88
C GLY A 121 0.67 -4.80 3.91
N GLY A 122 0.30 -5.90 3.27
CA GLY A 122 -0.87 -6.00 2.41
C GLY A 122 -2.19 -5.72 3.15
N ILE A 123 -2.34 -6.24 4.36
CA ILE A 123 -3.51 -5.99 5.23
C ILE A 123 -3.57 -4.51 5.62
N ILE A 124 -2.46 -3.92 6.05
CA ILE A 124 -2.38 -2.49 6.39
C ILE A 124 -2.78 -1.63 5.18
N ALA A 125 -2.22 -1.91 4.01
CA ALA A 125 -2.56 -1.21 2.78
C ALA A 125 -4.05 -1.33 2.45
N LEU A 126 -4.63 -2.52 2.59
CA LEU A 126 -6.05 -2.78 2.34
C LEU A 126 -6.94 -2.00 3.31
N ILE A 127 -6.61 -1.98 4.60
CA ILE A 127 -7.36 -1.23 5.61
C ILE A 127 -7.35 0.26 5.28
N LEU A 128 -6.17 0.83 5.02
CA LEU A 128 -6.04 2.24 4.65
C LEU A 128 -6.82 2.56 3.36
N PHE A 129 -6.73 1.69 2.36
CA PHE A 129 -7.49 1.82 1.12
C PHE A 129 -9.00 1.82 1.36
N LEU A 130 -9.53 0.92 2.20
CA LEU A 130 -10.95 0.84 2.53
C LEU A 130 -11.44 2.04 3.34
N ILE A 131 -10.66 2.52 4.31
CA ILE A 131 -10.94 3.72 5.09
C ILE A 131 -11.07 4.93 4.17
N MET A 132 -10.11 5.14 3.27
CA MET A 132 -10.11 6.25 2.32
C MET A 132 -11.36 6.24 1.43
N HIS A 133 -11.72 5.07 0.89
CA HIS A 133 -12.91 4.93 0.06
C HIS A 133 -14.22 5.06 0.85
N GLY A 134 -14.22 4.69 2.14
CA GLY A 134 -15.34 4.86 3.06
C GLY A 134 -15.62 6.33 3.38
N ILE A 135 -14.59 7.07 3.82
CA ILE A 135 -14.69 8.50 4.20
C ILE A 135 -15.18 9.34 3.03
N ILE A 136 -14.61 9.14 1.83
CA ILE A 136 -14.97 9.95 0.66
C ILE A 136 -16.39 9.62 0.17
N LYS A 137 -16.88 8.40 0.39
CA LYS A 137 -18.27 8.05 0.08
C LYS A 137 -19.26 8.72 1.05
N GLN A 138 -18.94 8.81 2.33
CA GLN A 138 -19.80 9.46 3.34
C GLN A 138 -19.94 10.96 3.08
N ASN A 139 -18.87 11.65 2.70
CA ASN A 139 -18.94 13.07 2.38
C ASN A 139 -19.89 13.40 1.20
N LYS A 140 -20.17 12.45 0.30
CA LYS A 140 -21.21 12.63 -0.74
C LYS A 140 -22.64 12.72 -0.20
N ILE A 141 -22.90 12.13 0.95
CA ILE A 141 -24.24 12.16 1.56
C ILE A 141 -24.50 13.52 2.20
N PHE A 142 -23.47 14.18 2.75
CA PHE A 142 -23.58 15.48 3.40
C PHE A 142 -23.78 16.67 2.44
N TYR A 143 -23.35 16.56 1.18
CA TYR A 143 -23.51 17.63 0.18
C TYR A 143 -24.77 17.49 -0.70
N ARG A 144 -25.68 16.61 -0.34
CA ARG A 144 -26.94 16.35 -1.07
C ARG A 144 -28.19 16.93 -0.38
N PHE A 145 -28.00 17.73 0.67
CA PHE A 145 -29.06 18.49 1.35
C PHE A 145 -28.87 19.98 1.17
#